data_d863b45bdfb506030cfcdcc16886f627
#
_entry.id   d863b45bdfb506030cfcdcc16886f627
#
_cell.length_a   1.000
_cell.length_b   1.000
_cell.length_c   1.000
_cell.angle_alpha   90.00
_cell.angle_beta   90.00
_cell.angle_gamma   90.00
#
_symmetry.space_group_name_H-M   'P 1'
#
loop_
_entity.id
_entity.type
_entity.pdbx_description
1 polymer ?
#
loop_
_entity_poly.entity_id
_entity_poly.type
_entity_poly.pdbx_seq_one_letter_code
_entity_poly.pdbx_strand_id
1 'polypeptide(L)'
;MPRLLDILEYLREPGREALWVLLDIKLANDPATIMRRIAETIESVPMPTGSPNWHQRIVLGCWSARYLPQRDRYLPQYAFALIVAHLDYAREFLQLPRISFNINQKVLMGPLGRGLLEKAREARHPVYLWTVNAPNMMRWAIRNRVDGIITDDPVLLRRVYEEWEKEEKANPSEPPPLTQSDRLTIGQRIQIIVFTILVILSDRYFRRKFLPSVEHMRIKEPSG
;
A
#
# COMPACT_ATOMS: atom_id res chain seq x y z
N MET A 1 -17.44 14.46 1.49
CA MET A 1 -16.14 13.81 1.75
C MET A 1 -15.33 14.77 2.63
N PRO A 2 -14.74 14.34 3.74
CA PRO A 2 -13.95 15.20 4.61
C PRO A 2 -12.71 15.74 3.87
N ARG A 3 -12.28 16.95 4.23
CA ARG A 3 -11.01 17.53 3.74
C ARG A 3 -9.84 16.89 4.51
N LEU A 4 -8.63 17.00 3.97
CA LEU A 4 -7.44 16.57 4.69
C LEU A 4 -7.31 17.26 6.05
N LEU A 5 -7.60 18.54 6.12
CA LEU A 5 -7.60 19.31 7.37
C LEU A 5 -8.50 18.65 8.44
N ASP A 6 -9.74 18.29 8.08
CA ASP A 6 -10.69 17.67 9.00
C ASP A 6 -10.18 16.32 9.54
N ILE A 7 -9.46 15.55 8.69
CA ILE A 7 -8.84 14.28 9.08
C ILE A 7 -7.67 14.51 10.04
N LEU A 8 -6.82 15.50 9.78
CA LEU A 8 -5.69 15.82 10.66
C LEU A 8 -6.16 16.32 12.02
N GLU A 9 -7.17 17.18 12.06
CA GLU A 9 -7.80 17.62 13.32
C GLU A 9 -8.38 16.44 14.09
N TYR A 10 -9.08 15.52 13.43
CA TYR A 10 -9.58 14.30 14.04
C TYR A 10 -8.46 13.43 14.61
N LEU A 11 -7.39 13.20 13.85
CA LEU A 11 -6.27 12.38 14.29
C LEU A 11 -5.48 12.98 15.46
N ARG A 12 -5.57 14.30 15.65
CA ARG A 12 -4.87 15.02 16.71
C ARG A 12 -5.57 14.89 18.08
N GLU A 13 -6.82 14.44 18.11
CA GLU A 13 -7.57 14.27 19.35
C GLU A 13 -6.94 13.16 20.25
N PRO A 14 -6.98 13.33 21.57
CA PRO A 14 -6.46 12.34 22.53
C PRO A 14 -7.07 10.95 22.32
N GLY A 15 -6.24 9.92 22.50
CA GLY A 15 -6.63 8.51 22.31
C GLY A 15 -6.56 8.02 20.88
N ARG A 16 -6.06 8.84 19.93
CA ARG A 16 -5.91 8.49 18.51
C ARG A 16 -4.45 8.47 18.04
N GLU A 17 -3.52 8.42 18.97
CA GLU A 17 -2.07 8.50 18.69
C GLU A 17 -1.58 7.31 17.85
N ALA A 18 -2.21 6.15 18.01
CA ALA A 18 -1.89 4.93 17.24
C ALA A 18 -2.48 4.92 15.82
N LEU A 19 -3.39 5.84 15.50
CA LEU A 19 -3.98 5.91 14.18
C LEU A 19 -3.02 6.58 13.19
N TRP A 20 -2.91 6.00 12.02
CA TRP A 20 -2.19 6.56 10.88
C TRP A 20 -3.05 6.50 9.61
N VAL A 21 -2.69 7.27 8.60
CA VAL A 21 -3.45 7.36 7.35
C VAL A 21 -2.55 7.13 6.15
N LEU A 22 -3.07 6.42 5.16
CA LEU A 22 -2.52 6.36 3.82
C LEU A 22 -3.37 7.26 2.93
N LEU A 23 -2.76 8.32 2.41
CA LEU A 23 -3.41 9.25 1.49
C LEU A 23 -3.40 8.66 0.08
N ASP A 24 -4.56 8.32 -0.45
CA ASP A 24 -4.70 7.79 -1.81
C ASP A 24 -4.71 8.93 -2.85
N ILE A 25 -3.53 9.27 -3.37
CA ILE A 25 -3.32 10.38 -4.31
C ILE A 25 -3.49 9.87 -5.74
N LYS A 26 -4.63 10.20 -6.33
CA LYS A 26 -5.04 9.70 -7.66
C LYS A 26 -4.25 10.31 -8.81
N LEU A 27 -4.14 9.55 -9.91
CA LEU A 27 -3.40 9.94 -11.13
C LEU A 27 -3.88 11.24 -11.80
N ALA A 28 -5.12 11.63 -11.58
CA ALA A 28 -5.69 12.84 -12.19
C ALA A 28 -5.15 14.15 -11.59
N ASN A 29 -4.47 14.08 -10.43
CA ASN A 29 -3.91 15.27 -9.79
C ASN A 29 -2.61 15.71 -10.49
N ASP A 30 -2.40 17.04 -10.55
CA ASP A 30 -1.07 17.58 -10.86
C ASP A 30 -0.11 17.31 -9.68
N PRO A 31 1.02 16.62 -9.91
CA PRO A 31 1.89 16.18 -8.82
C PRO A 31 2.47 17.31 -7.95
N ALA A 32 2.88 18.41 -8.58
CA ALA A 32 3.47 19.54 -7.84
C ALA A 32 2.42 20.24 -6.99
N THR A 33 1.27 20.51 -7.56
CA THR A 33 0.16 21.20 -6.87
C THR A 33 -0.35 20.37 -5.70
N ILE A 34 -0.60 19.07 -5.91
CA ILE A 34 -1.17 18.25 -4.84
C ILE A 34 -0.19 18.05 -3.68
N MET A 35 1.11 17.78 -3.95
CA MET A 35 2.11 17.58 -2.91
C MET A 35 2.35 18.87 -2.10
N ARG A 36 2.41 20.03 -2.77
CA ARG A 36 2.49 21.32 -2.10
C ARG A 36 1.27 21.56 -1.20
N ARG A 37 0.06 21.33 -1.69
CA ARG A 37 -1.18 21.49 -0.92
C ARG A 37 -1.25 20.57 0.30
N ILE A 38 -0.80 19.33 0.16
CA ILE A 38 -0.71 18.38 1.29
C ILE A 38 0.27 18.92 2.32
N ALA A 39 1.47 19.36 1.92
CA ALA A 39 2.46 19.92 2.83
C ALA A 39 1.92 21.15 3.58
N GLU A 40 1.37 22.14 2.87
CA GLU A 40 0.74 23.33 3.46
C GLU A 40 -0.35 22.97 4.48
N THR A 41 -1.19 21.96 4.17
CA THR A 41 -2.25 21.53 5.08
C THR A 41 -1.69 20.86 6.33
N ILE A 42 -0.67 20.02 6.19
CA ILE A 42 -0.02 19.36 7.33
C ILE A 42 0.66 20.39 8.23
N GLU A 43 1.36 21.36 7.66
CA GLU A 43 2.01 22.45 8.41
C GLU A 43 1.02 23.32 9.17
N SER A 44 -0.19 23.49 8.66
CA SER A 44 -1.25 24.26 9.32
C SER A 44 -1.83 23.60 10.58
N VAL A 45 -1.52 22.32 10.83
CA VAL A 45 -2.03 21.54 11.97
C VAL A 45 -0.85 21.05 12.82
N PRO A 46 -0.36 21.85 13.78
CA PRO A 46 0.75 21.45 14.65
C PRO A 46 0.33 20.28 15.55
N MET A 47 1.26 19.36 15.78
CA MET A 47 1.05 18.26 16.72
C MET A 47 1.19 18.71 18.18
N PRO A 48 0.41 18.17 19.11
CA PRO A 48 0.59 18.38 20.52
C PRO A 48 1.98 17.89 20.98
N THR A 49 2.55 18.57 21.98
CA THR A 49 3.84 18.17 22.57
C THR A 49 3.80 16.74 23.08
N GLY A 50 4.78 15.93 22.73
CA GLY A 50 4.88 14.51 23.10
C GLY A 50 4.12 13.54 22.20
N SER A 51 3.36 14.02 21.23
CA SER A 51 2.70 13.17 20.24
C SER A 51 3.63 12.79 19.09
N PRO A 52 3.40 11.62 18.42
CA PRO A 52 4.15 11.25 17.23
C PRO A 52 3.99 12.29 16.12
N ASN A 53 5.08 12.62 15.43
CA ASN A 53 5.07 13.58 14.32
C ASN A 53 4.23 13.09 13.14
N TRP A 54 3.71 14.03 12.32
CA TRP A 54 2.89 13.70 11.14
C TRP A 54 3.59 12.75 10.17
N HIS A 55 4.90 12.86 9.96
CA HIS A 55 5.63 11.96 9.07
C HIS A 55 5.69 10.49 9.55
N GLN A 56 5.37 10.23 10.83
CA GLN A 56 5.23 8.89 11.40
C GLN A 56 3.81 8.34 11.24
N ARG A 57 2.84 9.22 10.96
CA ARG A 57 1.41 8.89 10.93
C ARG A 57 0.77 9.05 9.56
N ILE A 58 1.49 9.59 8.58
CA ILE A 58 0.99 9.81 7.21
C ILE A 58 1.89 9.09 6.24
N VAL A 59 1.28 8.27 5.38
CA VAL A 59 1.92 7.62 4.25
C VAL A 59 1.33 8.18 2.95
N LEU A 60 2.18 8.59 2.02
CA LEU A 60 1.75 9.13 0.73
C LEU A 60 1.54 7.99 -0.26
N GLY A 61 0.29 7.56 -0.44
CA GLY A 61 -0.10 6.52 -1.40
C GLY A 61 -0.24 7.10 -2.80
N CYS A 62 0.67 6.77 -3.68
CA CYS A 62 0.74 7.31 -5.04
C CYS A 62 0.73 6.21 -6.10
N TRP A 63 0.07 6.45 -7.22
CA TRP A 63 -0.08 5.51 -8.32
C TRP A 63 1.04 5.59 -9.39
N SER A 64 2.01 6.50 -9.23
CA SER A 64 3.01 6.75 -10.27
C SER A 64 4.30 7.33 -9.71
N ALA A 65 5.44 7.01 -10.36
CA ALA A 65 6.75 7.57 -10.06
C ALA A 65 6.83 9.10 -10.22
N ARG A 66 5.93 9.71 -11.00
CA ARG A 66 5.91 11.17 -11.22
C ARG A 66 5.70 11.98 -9.93
N TYR A 67 5.25 11.33 -8.85
CA TYR A 67 5.09 11.95 -7.54
C TYR A 67 6.38 11.94 -6.70
N LEU A 68 7.38 11.11 -7.04
CA LEU A 68 8.63 11.00 -6.28
C LEU A 68 9.39 12.32 -6.16
N PRO A 69 9.68 13.05 -7.25
CA PRO A 69 10.40 14.33 -7.15
C PRO A 69 9.64 15.36 -6.32
N GLN A 70 8.32 15.34 -6.38
CA GLN A 70 7.49 16.28 -5.64
C GLN A 70 7.40 15.91 -4.16
N ARG A 71 7.38 14.60 -3.82
CA ARG A 71 7.53 14.12 -2.45
C ARG A 71 8.87 14.59 -1.88
N ASP A 72 9.97 14.39 -2.60
CA ASP A 72 11.31 14.76 -2.14
C ASP A 72 11.46 16.28 -1.94
N ARG A 73 10.77 17.07 -2.76
CA ARG A 73 10.76 18.54 -2.64
C ARG A 73 9.93 19.06 -1.48
N TYR A 74 8.71 18.56 -1.28
CA TYR A 74 7.72 19.15 -0.36
C TYR A 74 7.55 18.35 0.94
N LEU A 75 7.77 17.04 0.90
CA LEU A 75 7.49 16.10 1.98
C LEU A 75 8.59 15.03 2.13
N PRO A 76 9.90 15.44 2.21
CA PRO A 76 11.03 14.49 2.11
C PRO A 76 11.08 13.46 3.24
N GLN A 77 10.48 13.75 4.39
CA GLN A 77 10.46 12.85 5.54
C GLN A 77 9.33 11.80 5.48
N TYR A 78 8.34 12.01 4.60
CA TYR A 78 7.15 11.16 4.53
C TYR A 78 7.40 9.87 3.75
N ALA A 79 6.86 8.76 4.27
CA ALA A 79 6.90 7.48 3.59
C ALA A 79 6.05 7.51 2.30
N PHE A 80 6.55 6.84 1.26
CA PHE A 80 5.87 6.71 -0.02
C PHE A 80 5.38 5.27 -0.19
N ALA A 81 4.09 5.09 -0.45
CA ALA A 81 3.51 3.80 -0.82
C ALA A 81 3.12 3.81 -2.30
N LEU A 82 3.72 2.94 -3.09
CA LEU A 82 3.29 2.74 -4.48
C LEU A 82 1.99 1.95 -4.50
N ILE A 83 0.90 2.58 -4.91
CA ILE A 83 -0.37 1.89 -5.16
C ILE A 83 -0.34 1.33 -6.58
N VAL A 84 -0.45 0.01 -6.72
CA VAL A 84 -0.16 -0.63 -8.01
C VAL A 84 -0.90 -1.96 -8.21
N ALA A 85 -1.22 -2.26 -9.47
CA ALA A 85 -1.61 -3.58 -9.94
C ALA A 85 -0.60 -4.17 -10.96
N HIS A 86 0.25 -3.33 -11.56
CA HIS A 86 1.24 -3.72 -12.56
C HIS A 86 2.55 -4.15 -11.88
N LEU A 87 2.78 -5.46 -11.77
CA LEU A 87 3.91 -6.01 -11.01
C LEU A 87 5.28 -5.64 -11.59
N ASP A 88 5.39 -5.53 -12.92
CA ASP A 88 6.66 -5.13 -13.55
C ASP A 88 7.00 -3.68 -13.24
N TYR A 89 5.99 -2.82 -13.15
CA TYR A 89 6.18 -1.46 -12.70
C TYR A 89 6.60 -1.40 -11.22
N ALA A 90 5.99 -2.22 -10.37
CA ALA A 90 6.38 -2.30 -8.96
C ALA A 90 7.85 -2.72 -8.78
N ARG A 91 8.37 -3.61 -9.64
CA ARG A 91 9.76 -4.06 -9.58
C ARG A 91 10.78 -2.94 -9.76
N GLU A 92 10.45 -1.89 -10.51
CA GLU A 92 11.32 -0.72 -10.68
C GLU A 92 11.56 0.04 -9.36
N PHE A 93 10.63 -0.07 -8.40
CA PHE A 93 10.73 0.61 -7.11
C PHE A 93 11.51 -0.17 -6.05
N LEU A 94 11.84 -1.44 -6.28
CA LEU A 94 12.58 -2.27 -5.31
C LEU A 94 13.95 -1.70 -4.94
N GLN A 95 14.54 -0.87 -5.80
CA GLN A 95 15.85 -0.25 -5.57
C GLN A 95 15.77 1.11 -4.86
N LEU A 96 14.54 1.61 -4.59
CA LEU A 96 14.37 2.92 -3.96
C LEU A 96 14.30 2.76 -2.44
N PRO A 97 14.97 3.64 -1.67
CA PRO A 97 14.84 3.64 -0.21
C PRO A 97 13.47 4.18 0.23
N ARG A 98 13.01 3.74 1.40
CA ARG A 98 11.79 4.24 2.05
C ARG A 98 10.53 4.15 1.18
N ILE A 99 10.41 3.07 0.42
CA ILE A 99 9.21 2.73 -0.36
C ILE A 99 8.46 1.63 0.37
N SER A 100 7.16 1.71 0.36
CA SER A 100 6.25 0.61 0.64
C SER A 100 5.39 0.31 -0.59
N PHE A 101 4.85 -0.87 -0.65
CA PHE A 101 3.99 -1.30 -1.75
C PHE A 101 2.56 -1.46 -1.26
N ASN A 102 1.60 -0.89 -1.99
CA ASN A 102 0.18 -1.11 -1.79
C ASN A 102 -0.36 -1.79 -3.05
N ILE A 103 -0.41 -3.13 -3.03
CA ILE A 103 -0.60 -3.96 -4.22
C ILE A 103 -2.00 -4.54 -4.27
N ASN A 104 -2.60 -4.59 -5.46
CA ASN A 104 -3.83 -5.35 -5.65
C ASN A 104 -3.61 -6.84 -5.33
N GLN A 105 -4.38 -7.39 -4.39
CA GLN A 105 -4.19 -8.75 -3.93
C GLN A 105 -4.29 -9.78 -5.04
N LYS A 106 -5.22 -9.62 -6.00
CA LYS A 106 -5.44 -10.62 -7.06
C LYS A 106 -4.20 -10.80 -7.94
N VAL A 107 -3.51 -9.71 -8.28
CA VAL A 107 -2.26 -9.84 -9.07
C VAL A 107 -1.13 -10.45 -8.26
N LEU A 108 -1.05 -10.17 -6.97
CA LEU A 108 -0.03 -10.74 -6.11
C LEU A 108 -0.25 -12.24 -5.85
N MET A 109 -1.50 -12.68 -5.77
CA MET A 109 -1.86 -14.10 -5.68
C MET A 109 -1.68 -14.86 -7.00
N GLY A 110 -1.56 -14.14 -8.12
CA GLY A 110 -1.28 -14.72 -9.43
C GLY A 110 0.16 -15.28 -9.52
N PRO A 111 0.46 -16.01 -10.61
CA PRO A 111 1.73 -16.73 -10.76
C PRO A 111 2.98 -15.84 -10.74
N LEU A 112 2.85 -14.57 -11.08
CA LEU A 112 3.96 -13.60 -11.10
C LEU A 112 4.16 -12.84 -9.79
N GLY A 113 3.20 -12.94 -8.85
CA GLY A 113 3.18 -12.12 -7.64
C GLY A 113 4.14 -12.59 -6.56
N ARG A 114 4.32 -13.90 -6.42
CA ARG A 114 5.16 -14.50 -5.38
C ARG A 114 6.58 -13.95 -5.38
N GLY A 115 7.22 -13.90 -6.54
CA GLY A 115 8.57 -13.38 -6.65
C GLY A 115 8.69 -11.88 -6.31
N LEU A 116 7.63 -11.08 -6.48
CA LEU A 116 7.64 -9.69 -6.02
C LEU A 116 7.56 -9.60 -4.50
N LEU A 117 6.69 -10.38 -3.87
CA LEU A 117 6.55 -10.39 -2.41
C LEU A 117 7.85 -10.79 -1.71
N GLU A 118 8.53 -11.83 -2.23
CA GLU A 118 9.82 -12.28 -1.72
C GLU A 118 10.89 -11.17 -1.84
N LYS A 119 11.03 -10.54 -3.01
CA LYS A 119 11.97 -9.45 -3.23
C LYS A 119 11.68 -8.20 -2.40
N ALA A 120 10.41 -7.84 -2.24
CA ALA A 120 10.02 -6.72 -1.39
C ALA A 120 10.42 -6.98 0.08
N ARG A 121 10.25 -8.21 0.55
CA ARG A 121 10.64 -8.63 1.90
C ARG A 121 12.17 -8.62 2.08
N GLU A 122 12.93 -9.15 1.11
CA GLU A 122 14.40 -9.10 1.11
C GLU A 122 14.91 -7.66 1.17
N ALA A 123 14.27 -6.76 0.43
CA ALA A 123 14.57 -5.33 0.41
C ALA A 123 13.98 -4.55 1.62
N ARG A 124 13.27 -5.25 2.54
CA ARG A 124 12.60 -4.67 3.71
C ARG A 124 11.60 -3.57 3.37
N HIS A 125 10.89 -3.73 2.26
CA HIS A 125 9.79 -2.86 1.86
C HIS A 125 8.47 -3.38 2.42
N PRO A 126 7.74 -2.60 3.22
CA PRO A 126 6.41 -2.98 3.69
C PRO A 126 5.45 -3.22 2.52
N VAL A 127 4.62 -4.25 2.64
CA VAL A 127 3.62 -4.62 1.62
C VAL A 127 2.22 -4.59 2.23
N TYR A 128 1.38 -3.74 1.67
CA TYR A 128 -0.06 -3.65 1.95
C TYR A 128 -0.85 -4.23 0.80
N LEU A 129 -2.00 -4.83 1.09
CA LEU A 129 -2.88 -5.42 0.07
C LEU A 129 -4.25 -4.76 0.03
N TRP A 130 -4.77 -4.49 -1.17
CA TRP A 130 -6.10 -3.92 -1.42
C TRP A 130 -6.84 -4.67 -2.54
N THR A 131 -8.16 -4.68 -2.60
CA THR A 131 -9.06 -4.59 -1.46
C THR A 131 -9.42 -6.01 -1.08
N VAL A 132 -9.25 -6.37 0.18
CA VAL A 132 -9.34 -7.74 0.68
C VAL A 132 -10.59 -7.87 1.54
N ASN A 133 -11.68 -8.43 0.96
CA ASN A 133 -12.98 -8.47 1.63
C ASN A 133 -13.47 -9.90 1.95
N ALA A 134 -12.78 -10.94 1.48
CA ALA A 134 -13.18 -12.33 1.75
C ALA A 134 -12.29 -12.95 2.83
N PRO A 135 -12.87 -13.72 3.80
CA PRO A 135 -12.13 -14.32 4.92
C PRO A 135 -10.93 -15.17 4.47
N ASN A 136 -11.12 -16.03 3.47
CA ASN A 136 -10.05 -16.86 2.93
C ASN A 136 -8.92 -16.04 2.28
N MET A 137 -9.25 -14.91 1.67
CA MET A 137 -8.24 -13.99 1.12
C MET A 137 -7.53 -13.19 2.22
N MET A 138 -8.23 -12.85 3.33
CA MET A 138 -7.63 -12.28 4.53
C MET A 138 -6.64 -13.27 5.17
N ARG A 139 -7.06 -14.53 5.36
CA ARG A 139 -6.18 -15.60 5.88
C ARG A 139 -4.96 -15.83 4.98
N TRP A 140 -5.14 -15.78 3.65
CA TRP A 140 -4.01 -15.85 2.72
C TRP A 140 -3.01 -14.70 2.95
N ALA A 141 -3.48 -13.47 3.14
CA ALA A 141 -2.64 -12.30 3.39
C ALA A 141 -1.88 -12.43 4.72
N ILE A 142 -2.57 -12.82 5.80
CA ILE A 142 -1.96 -13.05 7.13
C ILE A 142 -0.89 -14.15 7.03
N ARG A 143 -1.21 -15.29 6.40
CA ARG A 143 -0.28 -16.40 6.19
C ARG A 143 0.98 -15.99 5.42
N ASN A 144 0.84 -15.11 4.45
CA ASN A 144 1.95 -14.56 3.70
C ASN A 144 2.62 -13.37 4.39
N ARG A 145 2.29 -13.10 5.66
CA ARG A 145 2.93 -12.07 6.51
C ARG A 145 3.09 -10.74 5.80
N VAL A 146 2.02 -10.25 5.18
CA VAL A 146 1.99 -8.88 4.65
C VAL A 146 1.85 -7.89 5.79
N ASP A 147 2.37 -6.68 5.62
CA ASP A 147 2.43 -5.68 6.69
C ASP A 147 1.09 -5.00 6.95
N GLY A 148 0.15 -5.09 6.00
CA GLY A 148 -1.19 -4.55 6.21
C GLY A 148 -2.21 -5.01 5.17
N ILE A 149 -3.47 -4.96 5.59
CA ILE A 149 -4.63 -5.34 4.78
C ILE A 149 -5.60 -4.17 4.73
N ILE A 150 -5.94 -3.75 3.51
CA ILE A 150 -6.96 -2.73 3.25
C ILE A 150 -8.26 -3.45 2.89
N THR A 151 -9.27 -3.25 3.70
CA THR A 151 -10.58 -3.90 3.59
C THR A 151 -11.73 -2.92 3.83
N ASP A 152 -12.89 -3.19 3.24
CA ASP A 152 -14.12 -2.47 3.51
C ASP A 152 -14.81 -2.97 4.80
N ASP A 153 -14.38 -4.13 5.34
CA ASP A 153 -14.90 -4.75 6.56
C ASP A 153 -13.81 -4.99 7.61
N PRO A 154 -13.40 -3.96 8.37
CA PRO A 154 -12.38 -4.08 9.40
C PRO A 154 -12.83 -4.96 10.60
N VAL A 155 -14.13 -5.10 10.83
CA VAL A 155 -14.66 -5.96 11.89
C VAL A 155 -14.45 -7.44 11.53
N LEU A 156 -14.74 -7.80 10.29
CA LEU A 156 -14.47 -9.15 9.77
C LEU A 156 -12.97 -9.45 9.81
N LEU A 157 -12.13 -8.51 9.37
CA LEU A 157 -10.67 -8.69 9.40
C LEU A 157 -10.15 -8.95 10.81
N ARG A 158 -10.63 -8.20 11.80
CA ARG A 158 -10.26 -8.39 13.21
C ARG A 158 -10.62 -9.80 13.69
N ARG A 159 -11.83 -10.28 13.38
CA ARG A 159 -12.27 -11.64 13.73
C ARG A 159 -11.36 -12.70 13.11
N VAL A 160 -11.07 -12.59 11.81
CA VAL A 160 -10.19 -13.52 11.10
C VAL A 160 -8.78 -13.52 11.69
N TYR A 161 -8.28 -12.36 12.10
CA TYR A 161 -6.97 -12.23 12.73
C TYR A 161 -6.93 -12.87 14.12
N GLU A 162 -7.97 -12.65 14.95
CA GLU A 162 -8.09 -13.26 16.28
C GLU A 162 -8.20 -14.80 16.22
N GLU A 163 -8.91 -15.33 15.21
CA GLU A 163 -8.99 -16.78 14.94
C GLU A 163 -7.60 -17.32 14.55
N TRP A 164 -6.92 -16.65 13.64
CA TRP A 164 -5.56 -17.00 13.22
C TRP A 164 -4.58 -17.02 14.41
N GLU A 165 -4.58 -15.98 15.24
CA GLU A 165 -3.72 -15.93 16.44
C GLU A 165 -3.96 -17.08 17.41
N LYS A 166 -5.22 -17.48 17.61
CA LYS A 166 -5.55 -18.63 18.48
C LYS A 166 -4.97 -19.93 17.90
N GLU A 167 -5.11 -20.14 16.59
CA GLU A 167 -4.57 -21.33 15.92
C GLU A 167 -3.03 -21.34 15.98
N GLU A 168 -2.38 -20.21 15.73
CA GLU A 168 -0.91 -20.07 15.77
C GLU A 168 -0.36 -20.29 17.17
N LYS A 169 -1.04 -19.76 18.20
CA LYS A 169 -0.67 -19.99 19.63
C LYS A 169 -0.85 -21.46 20.05
N ALA A 170 -1.79 -22.18 19.46
CA ALA A 170 -2.00 -23.61 19.74
C ALA A 170 -0.89 -24.50 19.14
N ASN A 171 -0.26 -24.08 18.04
CA ASN A 171 0.88 -24.78 17.43
C ASN A 171 1.94 -23.78 16.93
N PRO A 172 2.82 -23.26 17.81
CA PRO A 172 3.78 -22.21 17.44
C PRO A 172 4.86 -22.64 16.44
N SER A 173 5.06 -23.95 16.26
CA SER A 173 6.13 -24.49 15.42
C SER A 173 5.79 -24.46 13.93
N GLU A 174 4.53 -24.41 13.57
CA GLU A 174 4.05 -24.45 12.19
C GLU A 174 2.91 -23.45 11.97
N PRO A 175 2.85 -22.82 10.78
CA PRO A 175 1.71 -21.97 10.45
C PRO A 175 0.41 -22.81 10.46
N PRO A 176 -0.72 -22.24 10.89
CA PRO A 176 -2.00 -22.95 10.92
C PRO A 176 -2.28 -23.72 9.63
N PRO A 177 -2.74 -24.97 9.69
CA PRO A 177 -3.00 -25.78 8.51
C PRO A 177 -4.08 -25.13 7.62
N LEU A 178 -3.95 -25.31 6.31
CA LEU A 178 -5.00 -24.84 5.37
C LEU A 178 -6.25 -25.70 5.52
N THR A 179 -7.32 -25.06 5.94
CA THR A 179 -8.64 -25.66 6.00
C THR A 179 -9.35 -25.60 4.64
N GLN A 180 -10.47 -26.30 4.49
CA GLN A 180 -11.26 -26.22 3.27
C GLN A 180 -11.81 -24.80 3.02
N SER A 181 -12.13 -24.07 4.09
CA SER A 181 -12.59 -22.67 4.04
C SER A 181 -11.53 -21.68 3.58
N ASP A 182 -10.24 -22.03 3.72
CA ASP A 182 -9.11 -21.17 3.27
C ASP A 182 -8.86 -21.30 1.76
N ARG A 183 -9.42 -22.33 1.13
CA ARG A 183 -9.22 -22.53 -0.31
C ARG A 183 -9.99 -21.50 -1.11
N LEU A 184 -9.34 -21.02 -2.18
CA LEU A 184 -10.00 -20.16 -3.15
C LEU A 184 -11.14 -20.92 -3.84
N THR A 185 -12.30 -20.30 -3.91
CA THR A 185 -13.41 -20.79 -4.73
C THR A 185 -13.04 -20.77 -6.21
N ILE A 186 -13.74 -21.56 -7.03
CA ILE A 186 -13.54 -21.57 -8.49
C ILE A 186 -13.74 -20.14 -9.05
N GLY A 187 -14.77 -19.43 -8.60
CA GLY A 187 -15.02 -18.05 -9.00
C GLY A 187 -13.87 -17.10 -8.66
N GLN A 188 -13.29 -17.18 -7.46
CA GLN A 188 -12.13 -16.40 -7.07
C GLN A 188 -10.90 -16.72 -7.94
N ARG A 189 -10.64 -17.99 -8.25
CA ARG A 189 -9.53 -18.39 -9.14
C ARG A 189 -9.71 -17.80 -10.54
N ILE A 190 -10.91 -17.88 -11.10
CA ILE A 190 -11.21 -17.27 -12.39
C ILE A 190 -11.00 -15.76 -12.34
N GLN A 191 -11.50 -15.07 -11.30
CA GLN A 191 -11.29 -13.63 -11.13
C GLN A 191 -9.81 -13.23 -11.05
N ILE A 192 -8.98 -14.00 -10.33
CA ILE A 192 -7.54 -13.77 -10.24
C ILE A 192 -6.91 -13.90 -11.63
N ILE A 193 -7.23 -14.96 -12.37
CA ILE A 193 -6.65 -15.20 -13.70
C ILE A 193 -7.10 -14.09 -14.68
N VAL A 194 -8.39 -13.82 -14.77
CA VAL A 194 -8.93 -12.80 -15.67
C VAL A 194 -8.36 -11.42 -15.34
N PHE A 195 -8.35 -11.04 -14.06
CA PHE A 195 -7.80 -9.76 -13.65
C PHE A 195 -6.30 -9.65 -13.96
N THR A 196 -5.52 -10.71 -13.73
CA THR A 196 -4.09 -10.74 -14.05
C THR A 196 -3.86 -10.58 -15.57
N ILE A 197 -4.63 -11.28 -16.39
CA ILE A 197 -4.56 -11.13 -17.86
C ILE A 197 -4.89 -9.69 -18.28
N LEU A 198 -5.96 -9.10 -17.76
CA LEU A 198 -6.33 -7.73 -18.07
C LEU A 198 -5.25 -6.73 -17.69
N VAL A 199 -4.61 -6.91 -16.52
CA VAL A 199 -3.48 -6.07 -16.09
C VAL A 199 -2.30 -6.22 -17.06
N ILE A 200 -1.92 -7.43 -17.45
CA ILE A 200 -0.83 -7.68 -18.40
C ILE A 200 -1.11 -7.04 -19.75
N LEU A 201 -2.32 -7.23 -20.29
CA LEU A 201 -2.71 -6.66 -21.58
C LEU A 201 -2.76 -5.12 -21.56
N SER A 202 -3.15 -4.54 -20.43
CA SER A 202 -3.23 -3.09 -20.28
C SER A 202 -1.90 -2.42 -19.90
N ASP A 203 -0.88 -3.19 -19.46
CA ASP A 203 0.38 -2.66 -18.94
C ASP A 203 1.05 -1.68 -19.93
N ARG A 204 1.15 -2.06 -21.21
CA ARG A 204 1.77 -1.22 -22.26
C ARG A 204 1.07 0.14 -22.42
N TYR A 205 -0.27 0.15 -22.33
CA TYR A 205 -1.06 1.39 -22.41
C TYR A 205 -0.84 2.27 -21.17
N PHE A 206 -0.95 1.68 -19.98
CA PHE A 206 -0.78 2.41 -18.73
C PHE A 206 0.63 2.95 -18.55
N ARG A 207 1.66 2.18 -18.88
CA ARG A 207 3.05 2.63 -18.86
C ARG A 207 3.27 3.84 -19.76
N ARG A 208 2.79 3.81 -21.00
CA ARG A 208 2.96 4.93 -21.94
C ARG A 208 2.27 6.21 -21.47
N LYS A 209 1.11 6.10 -20.82
CA LYS A 209 0.26 7.26 -20.51
C LYS A 209 0.43 7.79 -19.09
N PHE A 210 0.63 6.92 -18.10
CA PHE A 210 0.51 7.28 -16.70
C PHE A 210 1.68 6.85 -15.82
N LEU A 211 2.48 5.87 -16.25
CA LEU A 211 3.49 5.21 -15.42
C LEU A 211 4.90 5.40 -16.02
N PRO A 212 5.48 6.61 -15.93
CA PRO A 212 6.85 6.82 -16.36
C PRO A 212 7.82 5.96 -15.54
N SER A 213 8.92 5.53 -16.16
CA SER A 213 9.92 4.73 -15.43
C SER A 213 10.53 5.54 -14.29
N VAL A 214 10.91 4.83 -13.24
CA VAL A 214 11.59 5.42 -12.07
C VAL A 214 12.90 6.08 -12.47
N GLU A 215 13.67 5.45 -13.35
CA GLU A 215 14.93 5.97 -13.86
C GLU A 215 14.76 7.32 -14.55
N HIS A 216 13.74 7.46 -15.41
CA HIS A 216 13.43 8.72 -16.10
C HIS A 216 13.07 9.85 -15.13
N MET A 217 12.45 9.53 -14.01
CA MET A 217 12.10 10.53 -12.97
C MET A 217 13.32 10.97 -12.16
N ARG A 218 14.32 10.11 -11.96
CA ARG A 218 15.56 10.43 -11.26
C ARG A 218 16.50 11.32 -12.06
N ILE A 219 16.56 11.13 -13.38
CA ILE A 219 17.43 11.91 -14.28
C ILE A 219 16.95 13.37 -14.44
N LYS A 220 15.66 13.63 -14.19
CA LYS A 220 15.09 14.98 -14.30
C LYS A 220 15.34 15.90 -13.10
N GLU A 221 16.02 15.45 -12.07
CA GLU A 221 16.50 16.35 -11.03
C GLU A 221 17.73 17.11 -11.54
N PRO A 222 17.67 18.45 -11.66
CA PRO A 222 18.90 19.21 -11.86
C PRO A 222 19.75 19.00 -10.62
N SER A 223 20.98 18.50 -10.82
CA SER A 223 22.05 18.59 -9.85
C SER A 223 22.21 20.08 -9.52
N GLY A 224 21.59 20.52 -8.43
CA GLY A 224 21.75 21.84 -7.83
C GLY A 224 22.75 21.81 -6.72
#